data_a500f59d967791d17be839832eb42c86
#
_entry.id   a500f59d967791d17be839832eb42c86
#
_cell.length_a   1.000
_cell.length_b   1.000
_cell.length_c   1.000
_cell.angle_alpha   90.00
_cell.angle_beta   90.00
_cell.angle_gamma   90.00
#
_symmetry.space_group_name_H-M   'P 1'
#
loop_
_entity.id
_entity.type
_entity.pdbx_description
1 polymer ?
#
loop_
_entity_poly.entity_id
_entity_poly.type
_entity_poly.pdbx_seq_one_letter_code
_entity_poly.pdbx_strand_id
1 'polypeptide(L)'
;MAQSKETFLSELEWRGLLHQTAGQGLEEYLATPGRTAYCGFDPTADSLGVGNLVALSIMRHWQNAGHRPILLVGGATGLIGDPSGKDSERNLLSEEEVRHNVECQAEQMRPLFTWEDEDPKTGAQMVNNLDWWQGLSFIEVLRDIGKHFSVNAMIQRDSVRDRLENRDQGISYTEFSYMLVQAYDFLHLHKTLDCAVQMSGSDQYGNIVSGMDLIRRDAAANGREAESFAITTPLLLKADGKKFGKSESGNVWLSPTRTSPYAFYQF
;
A
#
# COMPACT_ATOMS: atom_id res chain seq x y z
N MET A 1 2.07 39.74 3.27
CA MET A 1 2.00 38.38 3.81
C MET A 1 2.38 37.43 2.68
N ALA A 2 3.50 36.74 2.79
CA ALA A 2 3.88 35.75 1.80
C ALA A 2 2.83 34.61 1.84
N GLN A 3 2.14 34.36 0.73
CA GLN A 3 1.35 33.14 0.56
C GLN A 3 2.29 31.96 0.84
N SER A 4 2.04 31.20 1.89
CA SER A 4 2.72 29.93 2.09
C SER A 4 2.46 29.10 0.82
N LYS A 5 3.52 28.69 0.16
CA LYS A 5 3.40 27.75 -0.98
C LYS A 5 2.65 26.54 -0.45
N GLU A 6 1.47 26.25 -0.97
CA GLU A 6 0.75 25.03 -0.66
C GLU A 6 1.66 23.84 -0.99
N THR A 7 2.04 23.08 0.02
CA THR A 7 2.85 21.87 -0.14
C THR A 7 1.92 20.67 -0.21
N PHE A 8 2.39 19.57 -0.77
CA PHE A 8 1.63 18.31 -0.78
C PHE A 8 1.13 17.91 0.62
N LEU A 9 1.99 18.01 1.64
CA LEU A 9 1.60 17.66 3.02
C LEU A 9 0.55 18.63 3.59
N SER A 10 0.70 19.93 3.37
CA SER A 10 -0.28 20.92 3.85
C SER A 10 -1.65 20.73 3.18
N GLU A 11 -1.68 20.32 1.92
CA GLU A 11 -2.93 19.97 1.23
C GLU A 11 -3.60 18.73 1.84
N LEU A 12 -2.82 17.70 2.17
CA LEU A 12 -3.36 16.51 2.85
C LEU A 12 -3.86 16.83 4.25
N GLU A 13 -3.14 17.66 5.02
CA GLU A 13 -3.55 18.11 6.35
C GLU A 13 -4.88 18.89 6.28
N TRP A 14 -4.97 19.87 5.38
CA TRP A 14 -6.18 20.67 5.19
C TRP A 14 -7.40 19.80 4.84
N ARG A 15 -7.20 18.72 4.06
CA ARG A 15 -8.26 17.79 3.69
C ARG A 15 -8.56 16.75 4.76
N GLY A 16 -7.79 16.69 5.86
CA GLY A 16 -7.89 15.61 6.84
C GLY A 16 -7.46 14.24 6.29
N LEU A 17 -6.61 14.23 5.26
CA LEU A 17 -6.08 13.01 4.63
C LEU A 17 -4.71 12.61 5.18
N LEU A 18 -4.07 13.41 6.00
CA LEU A 18 -2.82 13.06 6.65
C LEU A 18 -3.08 12.50 8.05
N HIS A 19 -2.65 11.26 8.29
CA HIS A 19 -2.71 10.64 9.61
C HIS A 19 -1.34 10.64 10.29
N GLN A 20 -0.31 10.11 9.61
CA GLN A 20 1.02 9.94 10.17
C GLN A 20 2.06 9.87 9.06
N THR A 21 3.27 10.38 9.34
CA THR A 21 4.44 10.26 8.48
C THR A 21 5.58 9.55 9.21
N ALA A 22 6.53 8.97 8.47
CA ALA A 22 7.81 8.49 8.98
C ALA A 22 8.93 8.76 7.98
N GLY A 23 10.16 8.84 8.48
CA GLY A 23 11.35 9.23 7.73
C GLY A 23 11.75 10.67 8.05
N GLN A 24 13.05 10.90 8.31
CA GLN A 24 13.58 12.25 8.55
C GLN A 24 13.78 12.97 7.22
N GLY A 25 13.48 14.28 7.17
CA GLY A 25 13.70 15.09 5.97
C GLY A 25 12.61 14.96 4.90
N LEU A 26 11.43 14.40 5.22
CA LEU A 26 10.35 14.23 4.24
C LEU A 26 9.96 15.55 3.56
N GLU A 27 9.83 16.65 4.30
CA GLU A 27 9.45 17.96 3.73
C GLU A 27 10.50 18.47 2.73
N GLU A 28 11.78 18.34 3.07
CA GLU A 28 12.90 18.69 2.19
C GLU A 28 12.93 17.80 0.95
N TYR A 29 12.69 16.51 1.12
CA TYR A 29 12.58 15.56 0.01
C TYR A 29 11.46 15.96 -0.96
N LEU A 30 10.29 16.34 -0.44
CA LEU A 30 9.12 16.72 -1.22
C LEU A 30 9.23 18.12 -1.86
N ALA A 31 10.16 18.96 -1.43
CA ALA A 31 10.40 20.26 -2.07
C ALA A 31 10.91 20.15 -3.52
N THR A 32 11.42 18.98 -3.91
CA THR A 32 11.87 18.71 -5.27
C THR A 32 10.78 17.95 -6.03
N PRO A 33 10.25 18.48 -7.16
CA PRO A 33 9.27 17.77 -7.99
C PRO A 33 9.82 16.48 -8.62
N GLY A 34 8.92 15.64 -9.12
CA GLY A 34 9.28 14.40 -9.82
C GLY A 34 9.62 13.23 -8.91
N ARG A 35 9.34 13.33 -7.60
CA ARG A 35 9.51 12.23 -6.66
C ARG A 35 8.54 11.08 -6.95
N THR A 36 8.94 9.86 -6.64
CA THR A 36 8.15 8.67 -6.87
C THR A 36 7.61 8.12 -5.55
N ALA A 37 6.30 7.85 -5.53
CA ALA A 37 5.64 7.16 -4.43
C ALA A 37 4.79 6.01 -4.94
N TYR A 38 4.60 4.97 -4.11
CA TYR A 38 3.68 3.90 -4.45
C TYR A 38 2.59 3.67 -3.40
N CYS A 39 1.48 3.13 -3.88
CA CYS A 39 0.43 2.57 -3.05
C CYS A 39 0.04 1.19 -3.60
N GLY A 40 -0.08 0.19 -2.72
CA GLY A 40 -0.46 -1.18 -3.06
C GLY A 40 -1.96 -1.44 -2.89
N PHE A 41 -2.52 -2.24 -3.80
CA PHE A 41 -3.92 -2.65 -3.83
C PHE A 41 -4.00 -4.17 -4.03
N ASP A 42 -4.39 -4.89 -2.98
CA ASP A 42 -4.57 -6.34 -3.07
C ASP A 42 -5.88 -6.69 -3.81
N PRO A 43 -5.83 -7.57 -4.80
CA PRO A 43 -6.96 -7.92 -5.65
C PRO A 43 -7.90 -8.92 -4.98
N THR A 44 -8.49 -8.53 -3.83
CA THR A 44 -9.37 -9.39 -3.03
C THR A 44 -10.80 -9.52 -3.60
N ALA A 45 -11.13 -8.76 -4.62
CA ALA A 45 -12.37 -8.80 -5.38
C ALA A 45 -12.17 -8.16 -6.76
N ASP A 46 -13.12 -8.39 -7.68
CA ASP A 46 -13.18 -7.79 -9.02
C ASP A 46 -13.52 -6.30 -9.03
N SER A 47 -13.54 -5.66 -7.87
CA SER A 47 -13.77 -4.23 -7.73
C SER A 47 -13.03 -3.67 -6.52
N LEU A 48 -12.54 -2.44 -6.64
CA LEU A 48 -12.10 -1.63 -5.53
C LEU A 48 -13.31 -1.16 -4.71
N GLY A 49 -13.12 -1.07 -3.39
CA GLY A 49 -14.11 -0.50 -2.48
C GLY A 49 -13.88 0.98 -2.19
N VAL A 50 -14.84 1.63 -1.53
CA VAL A 50 -14.74 3.03 -1.14
C VAL A 50 -13.52 3.33 -0.26
N GLY A 51 -13.04 2.37 0.55
CA GLY A 51 -11.82 2.52 1.33
C GLY A 51 -10.57 2.71 0.44
N ASN A 52 -10.52 2.01 -0.70
CA ASN A 52 -9.44 2.17 -1.67
C ASN A 52 -9.46 3.54 -2.35
N LEU A 53 -10.64 4.18 -2.47
CA LEU A 53 -10.77 5.51 -3.07
C LEU A 53 -10.00 6.58 -2.28
N VAL A 54 -9.88 6.44 -0.95
CA VAL A 54 -9.05 7.34 -0.13
C VAL A 54 -7.58 7.24 -0.55
N ALA A 55 -7.06 6.01 -0.68
CA ALA A 55 -5.70 5.76 -1.13
C ALA A 55 -5.46 6.24 -2.57
N LEU A 56 -6.41 6.01 -3.47
CA LEU A 56 -6.34 6.55 -4.84
C LEU A 56 -6.36 8.09 -4.85
N SER A 57 -7.15 8.70 -3.97
CA SER A 57 -7.22 10.17 -3.85
C SER A 57 -5.88 10.78 -3.44
N ILE A 58 -5.16 10.22 -2.47
CA ILE A 58 -3.85 10.74 -2.08
C ILE A 58 -2.82 10.56 -3.21
N MET A 59 -2.87 9.44 -3.95
CA MET A 59 -2.01 9.24 -5.10
C MET A 59 -2.32 10.22 -6.24
N ARG A 60 -3.61 10.61 -6.41
CA ARG A 60 -3.98 11.67 -7.35
C ARG A 60 -3.49 13.04 -6.89
N HIS A 61 -3.57 13.37 -5.59
CA HIS A 61 -2.98 14.59 -5.04
C HIS A 61 -1.45 14.61 -5.21
N TRP A 62 -0.79 13.45 -5.07
CA TRP A 62 0.63 13.29 -5.35
C TRP A 62 0.97 13.65 -6.81
N GLN A 63 0.21 13.14 -7.76
CA GLN A 63 0.38 13.47 -9.18
C GLN A 63 0.14 14.97 -9.44
N ASN A 64 -0.91 15.55 -8.87
CA ASN A 64 -1.24 16.96 -9.01
C ASN A 64 -0.15 17.88 -8.42
N ALA A 65 0.60 17.43 -7.43
CA ALA A 65 1.74 18.13 -6.85
C ALA A 65 3.01 18.04 -7.71
N GLY A 66 2.95 17.39 -8.89
CA GLY A 66 4.07 17.26 -9.81
C GLY A 66 4.99 16.08 -9.54
N HIS A 67 4.50 15.06 -8.86
CA HIS A 67 5.22 13.83 -8.54
C HIS A 67 4.66 12.63 -9.31
N ARG A 68 5.41 11.52 -9.35
CA ARG A 68 5.06 10.31 -10.08
C ARG A 68 4.42 9.26 -9.15
N PRO A 69 3.14 8.89 -9.34
CA PRO A 69 2.52 7.79 -8.61
C PRO A 69 2.81 6.43 -9.25
N ILE A 70 3.08 5.42 -8.44
CA ILE A 70 3.08 4.01 -8.81
C ILE A 70 1.88 3.36 -8.14
N LEU A 71 1.02 2.74 -8.93
CA LEU A 71 -0.13 1.95 -8.47
C LEU A 71 0.26 0.47 -8.57
N LEU A 72 0.52 -0.15 -7.42
CA LEU A 72 0.91 -1.54 -7.36
C LEU A 72 -0.34 -2.41 -7.19
N VAL A 73 -0.62 -3.29 -8.15
CA VAL A 73 -1.60 -4.36 -7.99
C VAL A 73 -0.92 -5.59 -7.41
N GLY A 74 -1.51 -6.12 -6.33
CA GLY A 74 -0.91 -7.16 -5.53
C GLY A 74 -1.13 -8.57 -6.07
N GLY A 75 -0.66 -8.91 -7.26
CA GLY A 75 -0.79 -10.25 -7.82
C GLY A 75 -0.18 -11.34 -6.94
N ALA A 76 1.00 -11.09 -6.34
CA ALA A 76 1.62 -12.01 -5.39
C ALA A 76 1.00 -11.92 -3.99
N THR A 77 0.82 -10.70 -3.46
CA THR A 77 0.25 -10.47 -2.13
C THR A 77 -1.22 -10.91 -2.05
N GLY A 78 -1.97 -10.83 -3.15
CA GLY A 78 -3.34 -11.31 -3.24
C GLY A 78 -3.48 -12.83 -3.08
N LEU A 79 -2.44 -13.60 -3.44
CA LEU A 79 -2.37 -15.05 -3.22
C LEU A 79 -2.10 -15.43 -1.75
N ILE A 80 -1.53 -14.50 -0.96
CA ILE A 80 -1.16 -14.73 0.45
C ILE A 80 -2.24 -14.17 1.38
N GLY A 81 -2.65 -12.93 1.16
CA GLY A 81 -3.64 -12.21 1.96
C GLY A 81 -3.04 -11.46 3.16
N ASP A 82 -3.31 -10.14 3.21
CA ASP A 82 -2.88 -9.27 4.30
C ASP A 82 -3.62 -9.59 5.62
N PRO A 83 -2.91 -9.91 6.72
CA PRO A 83 -3.52 -10.14 8.03
C PRO A 83 -3.96 -8.84 8.72
N SER A 84 -3.51 -7.67 8.27
CA SER A 84 -3.73 -6.38 8.91
C SER A 84 -5.22 -6.07 9.06
N GLY A 85 -5.65 -5.85 10.31
CA GLY A 85 -7.03 -5.49 10.61
C GLY A 85 -8.06 -6.58 10.35
N LYS A 86 -7.71 -7.86 10.24
CA LYS A 86 -8.61 -8.99 10.06
C LYS A 86 -8.72 -9.85 11.31
N ASP A 87 -9.90 -10.43 11.50
CA ASP A 87 -10.22 -11.24 12.68
C ASP A 87 -10.00 -12.74 12.46
N SER A 88 -9.90 -13.17 11.20
CA SER A 88 -9.67 -14.56 10.79
C SER A 88 -8.76 -14.61 9.56
N GLU A 89 -8.14 -15.76 9.34
CA GLU A 89 -7.39 -16.03 8.11
C GLU A 89 -8.29 -15.88 6.87
N ARG A 90 -7.74 -15.32 5.80
CA ARG A 90 -8.46 -15.17 4.54
C ARG A 90 -8.56 -16.52 3.83
N ASN A 91 -9.67 -16.77 3.17
CA ASN A 91 -9.72 -17.79 2.15
C ASN A 91 -8.78 -17.39 1.01
N LEU A 92 -7.86 -18.28 0.67
CA LEU A 92 -6.94 -18.06 -0.43
C LEU A 92 -7.71 -18.12 -1.75
N LEU A 93 -7.50 -17.13 -2.59
CA LEU A 93 -8.03 -17.09 -3.94
C LEU A 93 -7.18 -17.97 -4.87
N SER A 94 -7.77 -18.50 -5.93
CA SER A 94 -7.04 -19.14 -7.01
C SER A 94 -6.23 -18.12 -7.82
N GLU A 95 -5.18 -18.56 -8.49
CA GLU A 95 -4.39 -17.70 -9.38
C GLU A 95 -5.25 -17.05 -10.49
N GLU A 96 -6.25 -17.78 -10.98
CA GLU A 96 -7.16 -17.28 -12.01
C GLU A 96 -8.05 -16.15 -11.47
N GLU A 97 -8.60 -16.32 -10.26
CA GLU A 97 -9.39 -15.27 -9.59
C GLU A 97 -8.55 -14.04 -9.31
N VAL A 98 -7.32 -14.21 -8.79
CA VAL A 98 -6.41 -13.09 -8.53
C VAL A 98 -6.09 -12.33 -9.82
N ARG A 99 -5.77 -13.04 -10.92
CA ARG A 99 -5.50 -12.42 -12.22
C ARG A 99 -6.70 -11.64 -12.74
N HIS A 100 -7.90 -12.23 -12.70
CA HIS A 100 -9.12 -11.56 -13.09
C HIS A 100 -9.37 -10.28 -12.27
N ASN A 101 -9.21 -10.36 -10.95
CA ASN A 101 -9.40 -9.23 -10.05
C ASN A 101 -8.37 -8.12 -10.31
N VAL A 102 -7.10 -8.46 -10.61
CA VAL A 102 -6.04 -7.52 -11.01
C VAL A 102 -6.47 -6.73 -12.25
N GLU A 103 -6.96 -7.42 -13.28
CA GLU A 103 -7.40 -6.78 -14.52
C GLU A 103 -8.57 -5.81 -14.26
N CYS A 104 -9.59 -6.26 -13.51
CA CYS A 104 -10.75 -5.43 -13.17
C CYS A 104 -10.37 -4.19 -12.36
N GLN A 105 -9.48 -4.33 -11.37
CA GLN A 105 -9.03 -3.19 -10.56
C GLN A 105 -8.16 -2.22 -11.36
N ALA A 106 -7.29 -2.73 -12.23
CA ALA A 106 -6.48 -1.92 -13.14
C ALA A 106 -7.34 -1.04 -14.04
N GLU A 107 -8.41 -1.61 -14.62
CA GLU A 107 -9.36 -0.85 -15.45
C GLU A 107 -10.06 0.27 -14.66
N GLN A 108 -10.40 0.03 -13.40
CA GLN A 108 -11.03 1.04 -12.54
C GLN A 108 -10.08 2.18 -12.16
N MET A 109 -8.78 1.93 -12.07
CA MET A 109 -7.78 2.96 -11.78
C MET A 109 -7.47 3.85 -12.99
N ARG A 110 -7.57 3.31 -14.22
CA ARG A 110 -7.18 4.02 -15.46
C ARG A 110 -7.78 5.43 -15.60
N PRO A 111 -9.08 5.66 -15.41
CA PRO A 111 -9.68 6.99 -15.60
C PRO A 111 -9.31 8.01 -14.51
N LEU A 112 -8.64 7.57 -13.44
CA LEU A 112 -8.33 8.42 -12.28
C LEU A 112 -6.99 9.15 -12.40
N PHE A 113 -6.11 8.74 -13.32
CA PHE A 113 -4.75 9.25 -13.45
C PHE A 113 -4.42 9.65 -14.87
N THR A 114 -3.43 10.54 -15.02
CA THR A 114 -2.67 10.73 -16.26
C THR A 114 -1.55 9.70 -16.24
N TRP A 115 -1.35 8.98 -17.33
CA TRP A 115 -0.38 7.87 -17.40
C TRP A 115 0.96 8.28 -18.01
N GLU A 116 1.99 7.45 -17.88
CA GLU A 116 3.34 7.75 -18.31
C GLU A 116 3.49 7.90 -19.84
N ASP A 117 2.63 7.27 -20.62
CA ASP A 117 2.54 7.43 -22.08
C ASP A 117 1.96 8.77 -22.50
N GLU A 118 1.17 9.41 -21.63
CA GLU A 118 0.62 10.76 -21.83
C GLU A 118 1.54 11.85 -21.25
N ASP A 119 2.13 11.61 -20.08
CA ASP A 119 3.08 12.50 -19.41
C ASP A 119 4.29 11.72 -18.84
N PRO A 120 5.43 11.69 -19.54
CA PRO A 120 6.62 10.97 -19.07
C PRO A 120 7.22 11.48 -17.76
N LYS A 121 6.84 12.67 -17.27
CA LYS A 121 7.43 13.28 -16.08
C LYS A 121 6.67 12.92 -14.80
N THR A 122 5.36 13.02 -14.85
CA THR A 122 4.48 12.84 -13.69
C THR A 122 3.43 11.77 -13.90
N GLY A 123 3.43 11.12 -15.04
CA GLY A 123 2.49 10.06 -15.41
C GLY A 123 2.58 8.89 -14.45
N ALA A 124 1.42 8.35 -14.12
CA ALA A 124 1.30 7.18 -13.26
C ALA A 124 1.84 5.93 -13.94
N GLN A 125 2.45 5.05 -13.16
CA GLN A 125 2.81 3.71 -13.58
C GLN A 125 1.96 2.68 -12.85
N MET A 126 1.52 1.64 -13.56
CA MET A 126 0.89 0.47 -12.95
C MET A 126 1.87 -0.69 -13.00
N VAL A 127 2.07 -1.34 -11.85
CA VAL A 127 2.97 -2.48 -11.72
C VAL A 127 2.26 -3.63 -11.00
N ASN A 128 2.66 -4.86 -11.31
CA ASN A 128 2.16 -6.06 -10.65
C ASN A 128 3.30 -6.72 -9.86
N ASN A 129 3.17 -6.87 -8.55
CA ASN A 129 4.24 -7.46 -7.77
C ASN A 129 4.52 -8.94 -8.12
N LEU A 130 3.58 -9.63 -8.74
CA LEU A 130 3.82 -10.99 -9.24
C LEU A 130 4.99 -11.05 -10.24
N ASP A 131 5.24 -9.98 -11.01
CA ASP A 131 6.27 -9.93 -12.05
C ASP A 131 7.69 -10.15 -11.49
N TRP A 132 7.98 -9.68 -10.27
CA TRP A 132 9.28 -9.88 -9.64
C TRP A 132 9.30 -11.04 -8.64
N TRP A 133 8.14 -11.44 -8.10
CA TRP A 133 8.08 -12.56 -7.19
C TRP A 133 8.19 -13.92 -7.89
N GLN A 134 7.68 -14.08 -9.11
CA GLN A 134 7.75 -15.31 -9.88
C GLN A 134 9.19 -15.79 -10.15
N GLY A 135 10.15 -14.86 -10.23
CA GLY A 135 11.55 -15.18 -10.51
C GLY A 135 12.37 -15.61 -9.31
N LEU A 136 11.83 -15.50 -8.08
CA LEU A 136 12.56 -15.75 -6.84
C LEU A 136 12.26 -17.14 -6.30
N SER A 137 13.31 -17.93 -6.04
CA SER A 137 13.17 -19.18 -5.31
C SER A 137 12.98 -18.91 -3.81
N PHE A 138 12.31 -19.82 -3.12
CA PHE A 138 12.13 -19.74 -1.67
C PHE A 138 13.46 -19.63 -0.90
N ILE A 139 14.50 -20.31 -1.38
CA ILE A 139 15.84 -20.26 -0.76
C ILE A 139 16.48 -18.87 -0.93
N GLU A 140 16.34 -18.25 -2.10
CA GLU A 140 16.83 -16.88 -2.33
C GLU A 140 16.10 -15.89 -1.43
N VAL A 141 14.77 -16.01 -1.30
CA VAL A 141 13.97 -15.17 -0.41
C VAL A 141 14.46 -15.29 1.04
N LEU A 142 14.70 -16.50 1.56
CA LEU A 142 15.20 -16.68 2.92
C LEU A 142 16.61 -16.13 3.10
N ARG A 143 17.51 -16.39 2.15
CA ARG A 143 18.93 -16.01 2.21
C ARG A 143 19.13 -14.50 2.08
N ASP A 144 18.44 -13.86 1.14
CA ASP A 144 18.75 -12.49 0.71
C ASP A 144 17.79 -11.45 1.32
N ILE A 145 16.54 -11.83 1.59
CA ILE A 145 15.52 -10.97 2.16
C ILE A 145 15.29 -11.34 3.63
N GLY A 146 15.00 -12.60 3.91
CA GLY A 146 14.64 -13.10 5.24
C GLY A 146 15.69 -12.81 6.32
N LYS A 147 16.98 -12.84 5.96
CA LYS A 147 18.09 -12.50 6.88
C LYS A 147 17.98 -11.10 7.51
N HIS A 148 17.25 -10.19 6.88
CA HIS A 148 17.06 -8.83 7.37
C HIS A 148 15.88 -8.71 8.35
N PHE A 149 15.07 -9.75 8.51
CA PHE A 149 13.92 -9.76 9.40
C PHE A 149 14.21 -10.48 10.71
N SER A 150 13.98 -9.81 11.82
CA SER A 150 14.02 -10.43 13.15
C SER A 150 12.63 -10.92 13.52
N VAL A 151 12.49 -12.23 13.76
CA VAL A 151 11.22 -12.82 14.21
C VAL A 151 10.71 -12.13 15.48
N ASN A 152 11.60 -11.79 16.43
CA ASN A 152 11.23 -11.08 17.63
C ASN A 152 10.61 -9.70 17.33
N ALA A 153 11.15 -8.97 16.35
CA ALA A 153 10.57 -7.69 15.92
C ALA A 153 9.25 -7.86 15.18
N MET A 154 9.12 -8.92 14.38
CA MET A 154 7.87 -9.23 13.66
C MET A 154 6.73 -9.59 14.62
N ILE A 155 7.00 -10.37 15.67
CA ILE A 155 6.02 -10.75 16.69
C ILE A 155 5.51 -9.52 17.47
N GLN A 156 6.33 -8.49 17.63
CA GLN A 156 5.96 -7.26 18.34
C GLN A 156 5.04 -6.32 17.52
N ARG A 157 4.83 -6.60 16.23
CA ARG A 157 3.89 -5.81 15.43
C ARG A 157 2.46 -6.02 15.91
N ASP A 158 1.68 -4.94 15.99
CA ASP A 158 0.33 -4.96 16.57
C ASP A 158 -0.58 -5.98 15.87
N SER A 159 -0.51 -6.11 14.54
CA SER A 159 -1.28 -7.07 13.75
C SER A 159 -0.97 -8.53 14.10
N VAL A 160 0.29 -8.84 14.41
CA VAL A 160 0.74 -10.19 14.79
C VAL A 160 0.46 -10.46 16.25
N ARG A 161 0.81 -9.51 17.11
CA ARG A 161 0.61 -9.64 18.57
C ARG A 161 -0.86 -9.83 18.92
N ASP A 162 -1.76 -9.04 18.31
CA ASP A 162 -3.21 -9.18 18.54
C ASP A 162 -3.71 -10.58 18.18
N ARG A 163 -3.20 -11.18 17.10
CA ARG A 163 -3.54 -12.55 16.69
C ARG A 163 -3.01 -13.61 17.68
N LEU A 164 -1.82 -13.40 18.24
CA LEU A 164 -1.20 -14.35 19.17
C LEU A 164 -1.78 -14.28 20.58
N GLU A 165 -2.14 -13.08 21.05
CA GLU A 165 -2.57 -12.85 22.43
C GLU A 165 -4.09 -12.92 22.62
N ASN A 166 -4.87 -12.51 21.62
CA ASN A 166 -6.29 -12.27 21.76
C ASN A 166 -7.18 -13.23 20.96
N ARG A 167 -6.61 -14.26 20.31
CA ARG A 167 -7.36 -15.15 19.41
C ARG A 167 -6.94 -16.61 19.53
N ASP A 168 -7.93 -17.49 19.46
CA ASP A 168 -7.74 -18.94 19.57
C ASP A 168 -7.02 -19.56 18.36
N GLN A 169 -7.09 -18.94 17.19
CA GLN A 169 -6.56 -19.50 15.93
C GLN A 169 -5.11 -19.11 15.59
N GLY A 170 -4.46 -18.25 16.40
CA GLY A 170 -3.09 -17.81 16.09
C GLY A 170 -2.94 -17.16 14.69
N ILE A 171 -1.74 -17.29 14.11
CA ILE A 171 -1.40 -16.77 12.77
C ILE A 171 -0.67 -17.86 11.98
N SER A 172 -1.03 -18.09 10.71
CA SER A 172 -0.32 -19.02 9.85
C SER A 172 1.03 -18.43 9.39
N TYR A 173 1.96 -19.31 8.98
CA TYR A 173 3.24 -18.85 8.40
C TYR A 173 3.02 -18.02 7.16
N THR A 174 2.01 -18.32 6.36
CA THR A 174 1.62 -17.56 5.16
C THR A 174 1.27 -16.13 5.51
N GLU A 175 0.32 -15.91 6.43
CA GLU A 175 -0.04 -14.57 6.90
C GLU A 175 1.13 -13.85 7.59
N PHE A 176 1.90 -14.57 8.40
CA PHE A 176 3.08 -14.02 9.08
C PHE A 176 4.13 -13.51 8.08
N SER A 177 4.28 -14.19 6.96
CA SER A 177 5.23 -13.84 5.89
C SER A 177 4.79 -12.64 5.06
N TYR A 178 3.52 -12.24 5.08
CA TYR A 178 3.00 -11.12 4.29
C TYR A 178 3.82 -9.84 4.47
N MET A 179 4.19 -9.52 5.71
CA MET A 179 5.02 -8.35 6.03
C MET A 179 6.35 -8.35 5.26
N LEU A 180 6.98 -9.52 5.11
CA LEU A 180 8.23 -9.66 4.35
C LEU A 180 7.99 -9.40 2.85
N VAL A 181 6.89 -9.93 2.32
CA VAL A 181 6.53 -9.77 0.90
C VAL A 181 6.31 -8.30 0.57
N GLN A 182 5.47 -7.61 1.32
CA GLN A 182 5.21 -6.17 1.11
C GLN A 182 6.46 -5.31 1.33
N ALA A 183 7.30 -5.65 2.30
CA ALA A 183 8.55 -4.92 2.53
C ALA A 183 9.53 -5.08 1.36
N TYR A 184 9.58 -6.26 0.74
CA TYR A 184 10.40 -6.46 -0.45
C TYR A 184 9.85 -5.74 -1.67
N ASP A 185 8.54 -5.61 -1.83
CA ASP A 185 7.94 -4.78 -2.87
C ASP A 185 8.48 -3.35 -2.79
N PHE A 186 8.53 -2.77 -1.58
CA PHE A 186 9.08 -1.43 -1.39
C PHE A 186 10.56 -1.37 -1.75
N LEU A 187 11.37 -2.34 -1.31
CA LEU A 187 12.79 -2.41 -1.67
C LEU A 187 12.99 -2.57 -3.18
N HIS A 188 12.19 -3.41 -3.84
CA HIS A 188 12.23 -3.62 -5.28
C HIS A 188 11.95 -2.32 -6.04
N LEU A 189 10.86 -1.64 -5.70
CA LEU A 189 10.48 -0.37 -6.32
C LEU A 189 11.51 0.75 -6.02
N HIS A 190 12.08 0.75 -4.81
CA HIS A 190 13.15 1.67 -4.47
C HIS A 190 14.39 1.48 -5.36
N LYS A 191 14.79 0.23 -5.62
CA LYS A 191 15.96 -0.10 -6.45
C LYS A 191 15.73 0.11 -7.95
N THR A 192 14.53 -0.14 -8.44
CA THR A 192 14.24 -0.19 -9.87
C THR A 192 13.57 1.06 -10.42
N LEU A 193 12.79 1.77 -9.60
CA LEU A 193 11.99 2.93 -9.99
C LEU A 193 12.24 4.18 -9.14
N ASP A 194 13.33 4.19 -8.35
CA ASP A 194 13.67 5.31 -7.44
C ASP A 194 12.49 5.72 -6.53
N CYS A 195 11.70 4.73 -6.10
CA CYS A 195 10.54 4.95 -5.27
C CYS A 195 10.95 5.04 -3.80
N ALA A 196 10.95 6.22 -3.23
CA ALA A 196 11.33 6.43 -1.84
C ALA A 196 10.14 6.64 -0.89
N VAL A 197 8.91 6.73 -1.38
CA VAL A 197 7.72 6.99 -0.55
C VAL A 197 6.71 5.86 -0.71
N GLN A 198 6.24 5.30 0.40
CA GLN A 198 5.07 4.42 0.41
C GLN A 198 3.89 5.12 1.07
N MET A 199 2.72 5.06 0.43
CA MET A 199 1.48 5.64 0.94
C MET A 199 0.42 4.55 1.11
N SER A 200 -0.36 4.61 2.20
CA SER A 200 -1.50 3.70 2.42
C SER A 200 -2.39 4.18 3.57
N GLY A 201 -3.39 3.38 3.94
CA GLY A 201 -4.16 3.56 5.17
C GLY A 201 -3.31 3.36 6.43
N SER A 202 -3.74 3.95 7.55
CA SER A 202 -3.00 3.89 8.83
C SER A 202 -2.83 2.47 9.37
N ASP A 203 -3.67 1.53 8.99
CA ASP A 203 -3.53 0.11 9.34
C ASP A 203 -2.32 -0.57 8.68
N GLN A 204 -1.77 0.03 7.62
CA GLN A 204 -0.57 -0.44 6.92
C GLN A 204 0.74 0.12 7.48
N TYR A 205 0.70 1.03 8.46
CA TYR A 205 1.89 1.71 8.96
C TYR A 205 3.01 0.74 9.38
N GLY A 206 2.66 -0.34 10.08
CA GLY A 206 3.62 -1.37 10.50
C GLY A 206 4.32 -2.07 9.33
N ASN A 207 3.58 -2.38 8.26
CA ASN A 207 4.12 -2.99 7.06
C ASN A 207 5.04 -2.01 6.31
N ILE A 208 4.64 -0.74 6.18
CA ILE A 208 5.44 0.31 5.54
C ILE A 208 6.78 0.50 6.25
N VAL A 209 6.77 0.63 7.57
CA VAL A 209 8.00 0.78 8.37
C VAL A 209 8.92 -0.44 8.24
N SER A 210 8.35 -1.64 8.07
CA SER A 210 9.15 -2.84 7.79
C SER A 210 9.87 -2.77 6.44
N GLY A 211 9.22 -2.19 5.43
CA GLY A 211 9.84 -1.90 4.12
C GLY A 211 10.96 -0.86 4.22
N MET A 212 10.73 0.23 4.95
CA MET A 212 11.76 1.25 5.22
C MET A 212 12.98 0.64 5.93
N ASP A 213 12.75 -0.20 6.94
CA ASP A 213 13.82 -0.92 7.65
C ASP A 213 14.61 -1.84 6.71
N LEU A 214 13.93 -2.53 5.80
CA LEU A 214 14.58 -3.40 4.81
C LEU A 214 15.45 -2.59 3.86
N ILE A 215 14.96 -1.47 3.33
CA ILE A 215 15.72 -0.55 2.46
C ILE A 215 16.99 -0.07 3.18
N ARG A 216 16.85 0.39 4.43
CA ARG A 216 17.97 0.85 5.24
C ARG A 216 19.02 -0.24 5.47
N ARG A 217 18.57 -1.47 5.80
CA ARG A 217 19.48 -2.62 6.06
C ARG A 217 20.18 -3.10 4.80
N ASP A 218 19.44 -3.15 3.66
CA ASP A 218 20.03 -3.51 2.38
C ASP A 218 21.09 -2.49 1.94
N ALA A 219 20.80 -1.20 2.07
CA ALA A 219 21.76 -0.13 1.77
C ALA A 219 23.02 -0.23 2.65
N ALA A 220 22.85 -0.37 3.98
CA ALA A 220 23.95 -0.51 4.91
C ALA A 220 24.83 -1.74 4.64
N ALA A 221 24.22 -2.88 4.27
CA ALA A 221 24.96 -4.09 3.89
C ALA A 221 25.82 -3.90 2.63
N ASN A 222 25.50 -2.89 1.81
CA ASN A 222 26.24 -2.51 0.61
C ASN A 222 27.08 -1.23 0.80
N GLY A 223 27.30 -0.77 2.05
CA GLY A 223 28.09 0.42 2.36
C GLY A 223 27.49 1.74 1.88
N ARG A 224 26.15 1.80 1.76
CA ARG A 224 25.39 2.96 1.29
C ARG A 224 24.39 3.41 2.34
N GLU A 225 23.93 4.65 2.20
CA GLU A 225 22.73 5.15 2.86
C GLU A 225 21.57 5.19 1.88
N ALA A 226 20.35 5.04 2.38
CA ALA A 226 19.13 5.16 1.59
C ALA A 226 18.04 5.86 2.41
N GLU A 227 17.34 6.75 1.75
CA GLU A 227 16.20 7.46 2.32
C GLU A 227 14.91 6.76 1.89
N SER A 228 14.00 6.61 2.83
CA SER A 228 12.65 6.14 2.54
C SER A 228 11.65 6.74 3.53
N PHE A 229 10.41 6.90 3.08
CA PHE A 229 9.39 7.64 3.80
C PHE A 229 8.05 6.92 3.77
N ALA A 230 7.27 7.14 4.83
CA ALA A 230 5.89 6.68 4.92
C ALA A 230 4.94 7.87 5.03
N ILE A 231 3.81 7.79 4.36
CA ILE A 231 2.69 8.73 4.52
C ILE A 231 1.42 7.88 4.65
N THR A 232 0.69 8.03 5.75
CA THR A 232 -0.54 7.28 5.96
C THR A 232 -1.75 8.19 6.06
N THR A 233 -2.89 7.68 5.59
CA THR A 233 -4.18 8.34 5.72
C THR A 233 -4.98 7.77 6.88
N PRO A 234 -5.91 8.54 7.47
CA PRO A 234 -6.91 7.98 8.37
C PRO A 234 -7.73 6.91 7.65
N LEU A 235 -8.20 5.92 8.41
CA LEU A 235 -9.13 4.94 7.88
C LEU A 235 -10.51 5.57 7.71
N LEU A 236 -11.18 5.23 6.63
CA LEU A 236 -12.57 5.59 6.45
C LEU A 236 -13.42 4.82 7.46
N LEU A 237 -14.12 5.55 8.32
CA LEU A 237 -14.98 4.98 9.34
C LEU A 237 -16.45 5.27 9.01
N LYS A 238 -17.34 4.35 9.40
CA LYS A 238 -18.78 4.57 9.42
C LYS A 238 -19.15 5.56 10.53
N ALA A 239 -20.36 6.09 10.50
CA ALA A 239 -20.88 6.98 11.53
C ALA A 239 -20.85 6.36 12.94
N ASP A 240 -20.88 5.03 13.05
CA ASP A 240 -20.76 4.28 14.31
C ASP A 240 -19.29 4.02 14.74
N GLY A 241 -18.31 4.58 14.05
CA GLY A 241 -16.88 4.42 14.32
C GLY A 241 -16.26 3.11 13.83
N LYS A 242 -17.02 2.23 13.20
CA LYS A 242 -16.50 0.97 12.65
C LYS A 242 -15.84 1.18 11.29
N LYS A 243 -14.83 0.35 10.98
CA LYS A 243 -14.18 0.37 9.67
C LYS A 243 -15.15 -0.02 8.55
N PHE A 244 -15.06 0.68 7.41
CA PHE A 244 -15.72 0.24 6.17
C PHE A 244 -15.20 -1.13 5.73
N GLY A 245 -16.08 -1.92 5.11
CA GLY A 245 -15.70 -3.22 4.56
C GLY A 245 -15.70 -4.39 5.55
N LYS A 246 -16.03 -4.16 6.84
CA LYS A 246 -16.12 -5.21 7.87
C LYS A 246 -17.54 -5.55 8.32
N SER A 247 -18.59 -5.02 7.69
CA SER A 247 -19.96 -5.28 8.12
C SER A 247 -20.67 -6.30 7.23
N GLU A 248 -21.58 -7.07 7.83
CA GLU A 248 -22.53 -7.94 7.13
C GLU A 248 -23.40 -7.19 6.09
N SER A 249 -23.50 -5.86 6.18
CA SER A 249 -24.21 -4.99 5.25
C SER A 249 -23.48 -4.71 3.93
N GLY A 250 -22.33 -5.36 3.68
CA GLY A 250 -21.61 -5.30 2.40
C GLY A 250 -20.63 -4.12 2.26
N ASN A 251 -19.73 -4.26 1.30
CA ASN A 251 -18.83 -3.19 0.85
C ASN A 251 -19.56 -2.25 -0.10
N VAL A 252 -19.20 -0.98 -0.09
CA VAL A 252 -19.53 -0.03 -1.15
C VAL A 252 -18.42 -0.10 -2.20
N TRP A 253 -18.79 -0.56 -3.39
CA TRP A 253 -17.89 -0.85 -4.47
C TRP A 253 -17.81 0.31 -5.47
N LEU A 254 -16.67 0.50 -6.09
CA LEU A 254 -16.53 1.48 -7.18
C LEU A 254 -17.15 1.00 -8.48
N SER A 255 -17.27 -0.33 -8.66
CA SER A 255 -17.96 -0.90 -9.82
C SER A 255 -19.48 -0.61 -9.77
N PRO A 256 -20.05 0.02 -10.82
CA PRO A 256 -21.48 0.31 -10.90
C PRO A 256 -22.35 -0.96 -10.99
N THR A 257 -21.77 -2.10 -11.35
CA THR A 257 -22.47 -3.40 -11.38
C THR A 257 -22.67 -3.99 -9.99
N ARG A 258 -21.77 -3.63 -9.02
CA ARG A 258 -21.84 -4.08 -7.64
C ARG A 258 -22.57 -3.09 -6.72
N THR A 259 -22.32 -1.80 -6.92
CA THR A 259 -22.99 -0.72 -6.20
C THR A 259 -23.44 0.31 -7.22
N SER A 260 -24.76 0.48 -7.37
CA SER A 260 -25.28 1.45 -8.33
C SER A 260 -24.80 2.87 -8.00
N PRO A 261 -24.62 3.77 -9.00
CA PRO A 261 -24.23 5.15 -8.75
C PRO A 261 -25.15 5.89 -7.76
N TYR A 262 -26.45 5.59 -7.78
CA TYR A 262 -27.39 6.13 -6.81
C TYR A 262 -27.11 5.64 -5.39
N ALA A 263 -26.91 4.33 -5.20
CA ALA A 263 -26.59 3.76 -3.89
C ALA A 263 -25.25 4.28 -3.36
N PHE A 264 -24.25 4.43 -4.25
CA PHE A 264 -22.95 5.00 -3.91
C PHE A 264 -23.08 6.46 -3.44
N TYR A 265 -23.90 7.27 -4.11
CA TYR A 265 -24.14 8.67 -3.76
C TYR A 265 -24.89 8.83 -2.44
N GLN A 266 -25.80 7.89 -2.10
CA GLN A 266 -26.57 7.92 -0.83
C GLN A 266 -25.73 7.49 0.38
N PHE A 267 -24.56 6.93 0.16
CA PHE A 267 -23.70 6.39 1.18
C PHE A 267 -22.75 7.44 1.76
#